data_9c534ab4aefd50dd730fa60dd093898a
#
_entry.id   9c534ab4aefd50dd730fa60dd093898a
#
_cell.length_a   1.000
_cell.length_b   1.000
_cell.length_c   1.000
_cell.angle_alpha   90.00
_cell.angle_beta   90.00
_cell.angle_gamma   90.00
#
_symmetry.space_group_name_H-M   'P 1'
#
loop_
_entity.id
_entity.type
_entity.pdbx_description
1 polymer ?
#
loop_
_entity_poly.entity_id
_entity_poly.type
_entity_poly.pdbx_seq_one_letter_code
_entity_poly.pdbx_strand_id
1 'polypeptide(L)'
;FNAIQELVRRGWILAGHDISAGGLITTLLEMAFANRKGGMHLNLHDLAGDDVVKNLFAENPGVVIQVSDEHRNELRAYLEDEGIGYTKIGYSVPNSRTLVVKKGENEYVFDIDSLRETWYRTSYRLDTMQSHNGMAKKRWLNYKKQPIELKFDDSFTGKLSGYGISADRRKPSGIKAAIIREKGTNGE
;
A
#
# COMPACT_ATOMS: atom_id res chain seq x y z
N PHE A 1 -13.04 -2.59 -9.88
CA PHE A 1 -11.82 -2.13 -10.52
C PHE A 1 -11.99 -0.72 -11.12
N ASN A 2 -12.97 -0.49 -11.99
CA ASN A 2 -13.17 0.79 -12.68
C ASN A 2 -13.31 1.97 -11.71
N ALA A 3 -14.04 1.81 -10.62
CA ALA A 3 -14.20 2.86 -9.62
C ALA A 3 -12.85 3.26 -8.97
N ILE A 4 -12.01 2.30 -8.62
CA ILE A 4 -10.66 2.59 -8.08
C ILE A 4 -9.82 3.35 -9.11
N GLN A 5 -9.87 2.95 -10.40
CA GLN A 5 -9.15 3.68 -11.46
C GLN A 5 -9.65 5.13 -11.61
N GLU A 6 -10.95 5.34 -11.47
CA GLU A 6 -11.53 6.69 -11.52
C GLU A 6 -11.10 7.53 -10.30
N LEU A 7 -11.13 6.96 -9.10
CA LEU A 7 -10.67 7.64 -7.88
C LEU A 7 -9.18 8.02 -7.94
N VAL A 8 -8.34 7.14 -8.50
CA VAL A 8 -6.92 7.43 -8.77
C VAL A 8 -6.79 8.58 -9.77
N ARG A 9 -7.58 8.56 -10.86
CA ARG A 9 -7.54 9.60 -11.90
C ARG A 9 -7.98 10.96 -11.38
N ARG A 10 -8.94 11.00 -10.45
CA ARG A 10 -9.38 12.22 -9.75
C ARG A 10 -8.36 12.70 -8.70
N GLY A 11 -7.35 11.90 -8.36
CA GLY A 11 -6.36 12.25 -7.33
C GLY A 11 -6.93 12.19 -5.89
N TRP A 12 -8.02 11.46 -5.67
CA TRP A 12 -8.66 11.36 -4.36
C TRP A 12 -8.02 10.30 -3.45
N ILE A 13 -7.32 9.33 -4.04
CA ILE A 13 -6.60 8.29 -3.29
C ILE A 13 -5.18 8.75 -2.99
N LEU A 14 -4.84 8.80 -1.71
CA LEU A 14 -3.48 9.11 -1.21
C LEU A 14 -2.60 7.86 -1.14
N ALA A 15 -3.20 6.73 -0.77
CA ALA A 15 -2.57 5.42 -0.73
C ALA A 15 -3.63 4.34 -0.87
N GLY A 16 -3.25 3.17 -1.35
CA GLY A 16 -4.16 2.03 -1.48
C GLY A 16 -3.42 0.71 -1.54
N HIS A 17 -4.08 -0.34 -1.09
CA HIS A 17 -3.56 -1.70 -1.11
C HIS A 17 -4.73 -2.69 -1.18
N ASP A 18 -4.55 -3.78 -1.92
CA ASP A 18 -5.50 -4.89 -1.93
C ASP A 18 -5.41 -5.72 -0.65
N ILE A 19 -6.52 -6.32 -0.26
CA ILE A 19 -6.55 -7.31 0.80
C ILE A 19 -6.21 -8.67 0.17
N SER A 20 -5.08 -9.24 0.59
CA SER A 20 -4.57 -10.50 0.08
C SER A 20 -4.10 -11.40 1.23
N ALA A 21 -2.99 -12.12 1.07
CA ALA A 21 -2.45 -13.02 2.06
C ALA A 21 -2.22 -12.34 3.42
N GLY A 22 -2.74 -12.93 4.49
CA GLY A 22 -2.69 -12.39 5.85
C GLY A 22 -3.81 -11.41 6.20
N GLY A 23 -4.72 -11.11 5.27
CA GLY A 23 -5.95 -10.35 5.50
C GLY A 23 -5.73 -8.85 5.75
N LEU A 24 -6.74 -8.21 6.32
CA LEU A 24 -6.79 -6.77 6.55
C LEU A 24 -5.62 -6.25 7.40
N ILE A 25 -5.21 -6.99 8.43
CA ILE A 25 -4.11 -6.57 9.31
C ILE A 25 -2.79 -6.44 8.55
N THR A 26 -2.48 -7.43 7.71
CA THR A 26 -1.25 -7.43 6.89
C THR A 26 -1.28 -6.28 5.88
N THR A 27 -2.38 -6.10 5.18
CA THR A 27 -2.60 -4.97 4.25
C THR A 27 -2.31 -3.62 4.90
N LEU A 28 -2.88 -3.36 6.08
CA LEU A 28 -2.68 -2.10 6.80
C LEU A 28 -1.25 -1.91 7.30
N LEU A 29 -0.61 -2.99 7.76
CA LEU A 29 0.79 -2.95 8.18
C LEU A 29 1.71 -2.69 6.98
N GLU A 30 1.49 -3.34 5.84
CA GLU A 30 2.28 -3.13 4.62
C GLU A 30 2.14 -1.70 4.10
N MET A 31 0.95 -1.10 4.15
CA MET A 31 0.75 0.33 3.86
C MET A 31 1.57 1.24 4.80
N ALA A 32 1.79 0.82 6.06
CA ALA A 32 2.56 1.58 7.04
C ALA A 32 4.08 1.33 6.98
N PHE A 33 4.52 0.17 6.49
CA PHE A 33 5.95 -0.23 6.51
C PHE A 33 6.83 0.66 5.63
N ALA A 34 6.28 1.21 4.55
CA ALA A 34 7.00 2.13 3.67
C ALA A 34 7.32 3.48 4.36
N ASN A 35 6.58 3.86 5.39
CA ASN A 35 6.74 5.11 6.09
C ASN A 35 7.67 4.97 7.30
N ARG A 36 8.44 6.02 7.59
CA ARG A 36 9.30 6.10 8.79
C ARG A 36 8.54 6.60 10.01
N LYS A 37 7.43 7.30 9.80
CA LYS A 37 6.59 7.93 10.82
C LYS A 37 5.13 7.62 10.51
N GLY A 38 4.30 7.82 11.50
CA GLY A 38 2.87 7.63 11.37
C GLY A 38 2.43 6.21 11.72
N GLY A 39 1.23 6.14 12.22
CA GLY A 39 0.49 4.94 12.58
C GLY A 39 -0.97 5.10 12.20
N MET A 40 -1.81 4.25 12.78
CA MET A 40 -3.24 4.22 12.47
C MET A 40 -4.06 3.91 13.71
N HIS A 41 -5.23 4.53 13.79
CA HIS A 41 -6.28 4.15 14.73
C HIS A 41 -7.47 3.61 13.94
N LEU A 42 -7.83 2.37 14.21
CA LEU A 42 -8.92 1.67 13.57
C LEU A 42 -10.08 1.46 14.55
N ASN A 43 -11.29 1.58 14.04
CA ASN A 43 -12.50 1.16 14.70
C ASN A 43 -13.24 0.20 13.77
N LEU A 44 -13.29 -1.06 14.16
CA LEU A 44 -13.90 -2.13 13.36
C LEU A 44 -15.37 -2.38 13.73
N HIS A 45 -16.03 -1.42 14.42
CA HIS A 45 -17.41 -1.56 14.86
C HIS A 45 -18.35 -1.93 13.70
N ASP A 46 -18.22 -1.24 12.58
CA ASP A 46 -19.08 -1.41 11.41
C ASP A 46 -18.73 -2.61 10.52
N LEU A 47 -17.65 -3.33 10.82
CA LEU A 47 -17.35 -4.60 10.15
C LEU A 47 -18.22 -5.72 10.74
N ALA A 48 -18.74 -6.58 9.86
CA ALA A 48 -19.63 -7.66 10.24
C ALA A 48 -18.95 -8.67 11.20
N GLY A 49 -19.74 -9.17 12.16
CA GLY A 49 -19.30 -10.12 13.16
C GLY A 49 -18.49 -9.50 14.29
N ASP A 50 -18.49 -10.17 15.46
CA ASP A 50 -17.84 -9.69 16.68
C ASP A 50 -16.41 -10.23 16.86
N ASP A 51 -16.02 -11.21 16.05
CA ASP A 51 -14.70 -11.84 16.12
C ASP A 51 -13.65 -10.97 15.44
N VAL A 52 -12.84 -10.29 16.25
CA VAL A 52 -11.76 -9.42 15.79
C VAL A 52 -10.71 -10.18 14.98
N VAL A 53 -10.45 -11.45 15.31
CA VAL A 53 -9.46 -12.27 14.57
C VAL A 53 -9.97 -12.53 13.15
N LYS A 54 -11.24 -12.87 13.01
CA LYS A 54 -11.85 -13.02 11.68
C LYS A 54 -11.84 -11.72 10.89
N ASN A 55 -12.16 -10.58 11.53
CA ASN A 55 -12.12 -9.29 10.85
C ASN A 55 -10.72 -8.93 10.35
N LEU A 56 -9.68 -9.24 11.13
CA LEU A 56 -8.31 -8.87 10.82
C LEU A 56 -7.61 -9.84 9.85
N PHE A 57 -7.86 -11.14 9.97
CA PHE A 57 -7.10 -12.17 9.27
C PHE A 57 -7.88 -12.89 8.15
N ALA A 58 -9.16 -12.57 7.95
CA ALA A 58 -9.89 -13.10 6.80
C ALA A 58 -9.34 -12.51 5.49
N GLU A 59 -8.99 -13.39 4.56
CA GLU A 59 -8.45 -13.05 3.25
C GLU A 59 -9.58 -12.79 2.24
N ASN A 60 -10.59 -12.03 2.66
CA ASN A 60 -11.70 -11.65 1.80
C ASN A 60 -11.22 -10.60 0.77
N PRO A 61 -11.49 -10.79 -0.52
CA PRO A 61 -11.10 -9.83 -1.54
C PRO A 61 -11.64 -8.43 -1.25
N GLY A 62 -10.77 -7.44 -1.28
CA GLY A 62 -11.12 -6.06 -1.05
C GLY A 62 -9.95 -5.12 -1.32
N VAL A 63 -10.20 -3.83 -1.16
CA VAL A 63 -9.18 -2.80 -1.30
C VAL A 63 -9.28 -1.85 -0.11
N VAL A 64 -8.16 -1.55 0.50
CA VAL A 64 -8.04 -0.48 1.50
C VAL A 64 -7.51 0.76 0.81
N ILE A 65 -8.18 1.88 0.98
CA ILE A 65 -7.74 3.17 0.44
C ILE A 65 -7.64 4.20 1.56
N GLN A 66 -6.64 5.06 1.46
CA GLN A 66 -6.52 6.27 2.26
C GLN A 66 -6.93 7.47 1.41
N VAL A 67 -7.79 8.31 1.96
CA VAL A 67 -8.26 9.53 1.30
C VAL A 67 -8.09 10.72 2.23
N SER A 68 -7.97 11.92 1.66
CA SER A 68 -7.99 13.16 2.44
C SER A 68 -9.39 13.45 2.98
N ASP A 69 -9.48 14.15 4.09
CA ASP A 69 -10.77 14.60 4.61
C ASP A 69 -11.49 15.55 3.63
N GLU A 70 -10.75 16.25 2.80
CA GLU A 70 -11.27 17.15 1.76
C GLU A 70 -12.18 16.43 0.76
N HIS A 71 -11.80 15.24 0.33
CA HIS A 71 -12.53 14.46 -0.68
C HIS A 71 -13.42 13.37 -0.11
N ARG A 72 -13.61 13.35 1.20
CA ARG A 72 -14.40 12.30 1.87
C ARG A 72 -15.86 12.24 1.42
N ASN A 73 -16.50 13.40 1.30
CA ASN A 73 -17.91 13.47 0.94
C ASN A 73 -18.14 13.15 -0.54
N GLU A 74 -17.28 13.64 -1.42
CA GLU A 74 -17.32 13.35 -2.85
C GLU A 74 -17.06 11.88 -3.13
N LEU A 75 -16.07 11.29 -2.43
CA LEU A 75 -15.79 9.87 -2.52
C LEU A 75 -17.01 9.04 -2.11
N ARG A 76 -17.63 9.39 -0.99
CA ARG A 76 -18.81 8.72 -0.47
C ARG A 76 -19.95 8.74 -1.50
N ALA A 77 -20.28 9.92 -1.98
CA ALA A 77 -21.34 10.10 -2.99
C ALA A 77 -21.06 9.28 -4.26
N TYR A 78 -19.82 9.29 -4.72
CA TYR A 78 -19.40 8.52 -5.89
C TYR A 78 -19.54 7.00 -5.70
N LEU A 79 -19.10 6.47 -4.55
CA LEU A 79 -19.21 5.02 -4.27
C LEU A 79 -20.68 4.59 -4.11
N GLU A 80 -21.52 5.43 -3.51
CA GLU A 80 -22.98 5.19 -3.39
C GLU A 80 -23.65 5.19 -4.77
N ASP A 81 -23.31 6.12 -5.66
CA ASP A 81 -23.83 6.21 -7.03
C ASP A 81 -23.42 4.98 -7.87
N GLU A 82 -22.20 4.51 -7.71
CA GLU A 82 -21.68 3.30 -8.37
C GLU A 82 -22.17 1.99 -7.71
N GLY A 83 -22.96 2.05 -6.65
CA GLY A 83 -23.46 0.89 -5.91
C GLY A 83 -22.36 0.07 -5.23
N ILE A 84 -21.23 0.70 -4.85
CA ILE A 84 -20.08 0.04 -4.22
C ILE A 84 -20.18 0.16 -2.71
N GLY A 85 -20.24 -1.00 -2.04
CA GLY A 85 -20.17 -1.06 -0.58
C GLY A 85 -18.79 -0.64 -0.07
N TYR A 86 -18.78 0.18 0.97
CA TYR A 86 -17.55 0.61 1.65
C TYR A 86 -17.76 0.72 3.15
N THR A 87 -16.69 0.64 3.90
CA THR A 87 -16.71 0.84 5.37
C THR A 87 -15.53 1.72 5.76
N LYS A 88 -15.82 2.79 6.52
CA LYS A 88 -14.76 3.58 7.14
C LYS A 88 -14.21 2.83 8.35
N ILE A 89 -12.96 2.41 8.30
CA ILE A 89 -12.34 1.64 9.37
C ILE A 89 -11.41 2.43 10.28
N GLY A 90 -11.08 3.68 9.95
CA GLY A 90 -10.19 4.45 10.83
C GLY A 90 -9.56 5.68 10.18
N TYR A 91 -8.42 6.09 10.74
CA TYR A 91 -7.65 7.24 10.29
C TYR A 91 -6.16 7.08 10.60
N SER A 92 -5.33 7.79 9.86
CA SER A 92 -3.88 7.83 10.08
C SER A 92 -3.50 8.81 11.21
N VAL A 93 -2.44 8.48 11.96
CA VAL A 93 -1.91 9.28 13.07
C VAL A 93 -0.45 9.64 12.78
N PRO A 94 -0.11 10.91 12.54
CA PRO A 94 1.20 11.26 11.98
C PRO A 94 2.38 11.04 12.93
N ASN A 95 2.20 11.13 14.24
CA ASN A 95 3.28 11.12 15.24
C ASN A 95 3.33 9.83 16.09
N SER A 96 2.72 8.76 15.60
CA SER A 96 2.71 7.46 16.27
C SER A 96 3.27 6.38 15.35
N ARG A 97 3.92 5.36 15.91
CA ARG A 97 4.32 4.14 15.18
C ARG A 97 3.53 2.93 15.66
N THR A 98 2.30 3.15 16.05
CA THR A 98 1.38 2.11 16.50
C THR A 98 0.19 1.96 15.56
N LEU A 99 -0.27 0.73 15.41
CA LEU A 99 -1.57 0.38 14.87
C LEU A 99 -2.46 0.05 16.07
N VAL A 100 -3.45 0.89 16.32
CA VAL A 100 -4.45 0.69 17.37
C VAL A 100 -5.73 0.17 16.71
N VAL A 101 -6.26 -0.93 17.21
CA VAL A 101 -7.49 -1.56 16.70
C VAL A 101 -8.51 -1.65 17.82
N LYS A 102 -9.69 -1.07 17.63
CA LYS A 102 -10.83 -1.18 18.54
C LYS A 102 -11.93 -2.04 17.92
N LYS A 103 -12.48 -2.95 18.72
CA LYS A 103 -13.69 -3.73 18.41
C LYS A 103 -14.49 -3.93 19.69
N GLY A 104 -15.66 -3.32 19.78
CA GLY A 104 -16.45 -3.24 21.03
C GLY A 104 -15.64 -2.57 22.15
N GLU A 105 -15.59 -3.20 23.29
CA GLU A 105 -14.82 -2.74 24.47
C GLU A 105 -13.31 -3.07 24.38
N ASN A 106 -12.90 -3.89 23.41
CA ASN A 106 -11.52 -4.35 23.30
C ASN A 106 -10.67 -3.39 22.47
N GLU A 107 -9.45 -3.16 22.95
CA GLU A 107 -8.43 -2.38 22.25
C GLU A 107 -7.15 -3.22 22.13
N TYR A 108 -6.59 -3.26 20.93
CA TYR A 108 -5.35 -3.98 20.61
C TYR A 108 -4.34 -2.97 20.07
N VAL A 109 -3.13 -2.98 20.58
CA VAL A 109 -2.06 -2.07 20.17
C VAL A 109 -0.89 -2.87 19.62
N PHE A 110 -0.48 -2.55 18.40
CA PHE A 110 0.61 -3.20 17.72
C PHE A 110 1.71 -2.19 17.41
N ASP A 111 2.96 -2.54 17.74
CA ASP A 111 4.12 -1.78 17.33
C ASP A 111 4.46 -2.10 15.86
N ILE A 112 4.34 -1.11 14.99
CA ILE A 112 4.50 -1.27 13.54
C ILE A 112 5.93 -1.69 13.19
N ASP A 113 6.93 -1.12 13.86
CA ASP A 113 8.33 -1.41 13.55
C ASP A 113 8.73 -2.83 13.94
N SER A 114 8.27 -3.32 15.10
CA SER A 114 8.48 -4.70 15.52
C SER A 114 7.81 -5.71 14.59
N LEU A 115 6.59 -5.40 14.13
CA LEU A 115 5.88 -6.24 13.18
C LEU A 115 6.54 -6.22 11.80
N ARG A 116 7.07 -5.07 11.36
CA ARG A 116 7.85 -4.99 10.13
C ARG A 116 9.11 -5.86 10.21
N GLU A 117 9.82 -5.85 11.33
CA GLU A 117 10.98 -6.73 11.52
C GLU A 117 10.60 -8.22 11.45
N THR A 118 9.45 -8.57 12.00
CA THR A 118 8.92 -9.94 11.94
C THR A 118 8.55 -10.32 10.50
N TRP A 119 7.84 -9.45 9.80
CA TRP A 119 7.43 -9.62 8.41
C TRP A 119 8.64 -9.76 7.47
N TYR A 120 9.66 -8.92 7.62
CA TYR A 120 10.85 -8.92 6.76
C TYR A 120 11.87 -10.02 7.12
N ARG A 121 11.74 -10.67 8.27
CA ARG A 121 12.74 -11.62 8.80
C ARG A 121 13.07 -12.75 7.84
N THR A 122 12.08 -13.31 7.17
CA THR A 122 12.29 -14.41 6.20
C THR A 122 13.12 -13.93 5.02
N SER A 123 12.77 -12.79 4.43
CA SER A 123 13.53 -12.17 3.34
C SER A 123 14.96 -11.85 3.77
N TYR A 124 15.15 -11.33 4.98
CA TYR A 124 16.48 -11.11 5.54
C TYR A 124 17.31 -12.40 5.65
N ARG A 125 16.70 -13.48 6.13
CA ARG A 125 17.40 -14.79 6.22
C ARG A 125 17.81 -15.31 4.86
N LEU A 126 16.96 -15.24 3.86
CA LEU A 126 17.29 -15.61 2.48
C LEU A 126 18.39 -14.71 1.92
N ASP A 127 18.31 -13.41 2.15
CA ASP A 127 19.32 -12.44 1.73
C ASP A 127 20.71 -12.73 2.35
N THR A 128 20.77 -13.19 3.60
CA THR A 128 22.05 -13.59 4.22
C THR A 128 22.74 -14.76 3.53
N MET A 129 21.98 -15.60 2.83
CA MET A 129 22.51 -16.75 2.08
C MET A 129 23.07 -16.32 0.71
N GLN A 130 22.66 -15.19 0.18
CA GLN A 130 22.99 -14.71 -1.17
C GLN A 130 23.97 -13.52 -1.15
N SER A 131 24.00 -12.75 -0.08
CA SER A 131 24.74 -11.50 0.00
C SER A 131 26.06 -11.65 0.76
N HIS A 132 27.11 -11.00 0.24
CA HIS A 132 28.40 -10.97 0.90
C HIS A 132 28.47 -10.06 2.15
N ASN A 133 29.27 -10.45 3.14
CA ASN A 133 29.85 -9.58 4.18
C ASN A 133 28.87 -8.66 4.92
N GLY A 134 27.75 -9.19 5.41
CA GLY A 134 26.82 -8.46 6.26
C GLY A 134 25.97 -7.42 5.53
N MET A 135 25.94 -7.41 4.21
CA MET A 135 25.12 -6.50 3.41
C MET A 135 23.62 -6.70 3.65
N ALA A 136 23.17 -7.94 3.82
CA ALA A 136 21.80 -8.24 4.20
C ALA A 136 21.40 -7.57 5.52
N LYS A 137 22.30 -7.62 6.53
CA LYS A 137 22.09 -6.95 7.82
C LYS A 137 22.01 -5.44 7.67
N LYS A 138 22.86 -4.86 6.84
CA LYS A 138 22.84 -3.42 6.56
C LYS A 138 21.52 -3.00 5.92
N ARG A 139 21.00 -3.74 4.93
CA ARG A 139 19.70 -3.49 4.31
C ARG A 139 18.57 -3.59 5.33
N TRP A 140 18.54 -4.65 6.13
CA TRP A 140 17.52 -4.85 7.16
C TRP A 140 17.46 -3.70 8.18
N LEU A 141 18.63 -3.23 8.65
CA LEU A 141 18.69 -2.17 9.66
C LEU A 141 18.53 -0.76 9.08
N ASN A 142 18.74 -0.58 7.77
CA ASN A 142 18.81 0.74 7.14
C ASN A 142 17.46 1.31 6.68
N TYR A 143 16.35 0.60 6.84
CA TYR A 143 15.07 1.06 6.30
C TYR A 143 14.61 2.42 6.86
N LYS A 144 14.99 2.75 8.10
CA LYS A 144 14.71 4.07 8.71
C LYS A 144 15.65 5.17 8.23
N LYS A 145 16.78 4.81 7.63
CA LYS A 145 17.83 5.72 7.19
C LYS A 145 17.97 5.64 5.67
N GLN A 146 16.92 5.95 4.95
CA GLN A 146 16.99 5.94 3.50
C GLN A 146 17.59 7.26 3.00
N PRO A 147 18.86 7.26 2.56
CA PRO A 147 19.55 8.49 2.14
C PRO A 147 19.22 8.90 0.71
N ILE A 148 18.52 8.06 -0.07
CA ILE A 148 18.18 8.35 -1.45
C ILE A 148 17.01 9.32 -1.48
N GLU A 149 17.30 10.55 -1.85
CA GLU A 149 16.31 11.57 -2.18
C GLU A 149 16.34 11.80 -3.68
N LEU A 150 15.22 11.51 -4.35
CA LEU A 150 15.07 11.82 -5.75
C LEU A 150 14.68 13.30 -5.86
N LYS A 151 15.58 14.09 -6.42
CA LYS A 151 15.30 15.49 -6.78
C LYS A 151 14.96 15.53 -8.26
N PHE A 152 13.76 15.94 -8.54
CA PHE A 152 13.31 16.20 -9.89
C PHE A 152 13.44 17.69 -10.18
N ASP A 153 13.65 18.03 -11.44
CA ASP A 153 13.54 19.39 -11.91
C ASP A 153 12.12 19.92 -11.67
N ASP A 154 11.98 21.23 -11.38
CA ASP A 154 10.68 21.85 -11.08
C ASP A 154 9.69 21.73 -12.24
N SER A 155 10.19 21.57 -13.45
CA SER A 155 9.40 21.29 -14.66
C SER A 155 8.93 19.84 -14.78
N PHE A 156 9.44 18.90 -13.94
CA PHE A 156 9.11 17.50 -14.01
C PHE A 156 7.69 17.23 -13.53
N THR A 157 6.80 16.96 -14.44
CA THR A 157 5.37 16.69 -14.13
C THR A 157 5.06 15.22 -13.85
N GLY A 158 6.01 14.32 -14.07
CA GLY A 158 5.76 12.87 -14.04
C GLY A 158 4.90 12.34 -15.19
N LYS A 159 4.45 13.21 -16.09
CA LYS A 159 3.58 12.84 -17.21
C LYS A 159 4.40 12.56 -18.47
N LEU A 160 4.07 11.46 -19.15
CA LEU A 160 4.73 11.06 -20.40
C LEU A 160 4.61 12.15 -21.50
N SER A 161 3.52 12.91 -21.51
CA SER A 161 3.31 14.01 -22.45
C SER A 161 4.36 15.10 -22.34
N GLY A 162 4.94 15.34 -21.17
CA GLY A 162 6.05 16.28 -20.97
C GLY A 162 7.33 15.88 -21.72
N TYR A 163 7.44 14.62 -22.13
CA TYR A 163 8.56 14.07 -22.90
C TYR A 163 8.18 13.77 -24.35
N GLY A 164 7.05 14.32 -24.83
CA GLY A 164 6.58 14.05 -26.18
C GLY A 164 6.05 12.64 -26.42
N ILE A 165 5.85 11.86 -25.33
CA ILE A 165 5.34 10.49 -25.41
C ILE A 165 3.82 10.53 -25.32
N SER A 166 3.15 10.13 -26.41
CA SER A 166 1.69 10.06 -26.46
C SER A 166 1.13 8.93 -25.61
N ALA A 167 -0.03 9.15 -25.00
CA ALA A 167 -0.84 8.11 -24.39
C ALA A 167 -1.27 7.03 -25.41
N ASP A 168 -1.41 7.42 -26.67
CA ASP A 168 -1.77 6.55 -27.80
C ASP A 168 -0.59 5.73 -28.36
N ARG A 169 0.55 5.70 -27.67
CA ARG A 169 1.75 4.95 -28.10
C ARG A 169 1.54 3.46 -28.35
N ARG A 170 0.39 2.91 -27.96
CA ARG A 170 0.00 1.51 -28.25
C ARG A 170 -0.39 1.27 -29.71
N LYS A 171 -0.56 2.33 -30.49
CA LYS A 171 -0.74 2.19 -31.93
C LYS A 171 0.53 1.59 -32.54
N PRO A 172 0.40 0.66 -33.50
CA PRO A 172 1.58 0.07 -34.15
C PRO A 172 2.49 1.14 -34.71
N SER A 173 3.74 1.21 -34.24
CA SER A 173 4.74 2.20 -34.68
C SER A 173 5.60 1.72 -35.86
N GLY A 174 5.34 0.51 -36.34
CA GLY A 174 6.21 -0.16 -37.33
C GLY A 174 7.45 -0.82 -36.74
N ILE A 175 7.83 -0.48 -35.51
CA ILE A 175 8.95 -1.11 -34.81
C ILE A 175 8.46 -2.40 -34.18
N LYS A 176 9.13 -3.52 -34.50
CA LYS A 176 8.88 -4.83 -33.87
C LYS A 176 9.97 -5.10 -32.86
N ALA A 177 9.58 -5.45 -31.63
CA ALA A 177 10.48 -5.91 -30.60
C ALA A 177 10.07 -7.33 -30.18
N ALA A 178 11.04 -8.16 -29.87
CA ALA A 178 10.81 -9.48 -29.28
C ALA A 178 11.46 -9.52 -27.90
N ILE A 179 10.73 -10.03 -26.93
CA ILE A 179 11.24 -10.29 -25.58
C ILE A 179 11.47 -11.79 -25.47
N ILE A 180 12.73 -12.19 -25.28
CA ILE A 180 13.09 -13.59 -25.06
C ILE A 180 13.02 -13.81 -23.54
N ARG A 181 12.26 -14.82 -23.15
CA ARG A 181 12.04 -15.15 -21.73
C ARG A 181 12.47 -16.58 -21.45
N GLU A 182 13.13 -16.75 -20.33
CA GLU A 182 13.43 -18.06 -19.77
C GLU A 182 12.50 -18.34 -18.56
N LYS A 183 12.41 -19.62 -18.19
CA LYS A 183 11.66 -20.03 -17.00
C LYS A 183 12.27 -19.35 -15.74
N GLY A 184 11.46 -18.63 -15.00
CA GLY A 184 11.89 -17.87 -13.81
C GLY A 184 12.26 -16.41 -14.07
N THR A 185 12.13 -15.90 -15.30
CA THR A 185 12.26 -14.46 -15.59
C THR A 185 11.07 -13.70 -14.98
N ASN A 186 11.39 -12.65 -14.24
CA ASN A 186 10.42 -11.72 -13.64
C ASN A 186 10.68 -10.30 -14.16
N GLY A 187 9.66 -9.45 -14.17
CA GLY A 187 9.80 -8.03 -14.50
C GLY A 187 9.58 -7.71 -15.98
N GLU A 188 8.43 -8.13 -16.46
CA GLU A 188 7.92 -7.76 -17.78
C GLU A 188 7.37 -6.33 -17.83
#